data_bb4b3c38ca29a3ce8735f240f688ef32
#
_entry.id   bb4b3c38ca29a3ce8735f240f688ef32
#
_cell.length_a   1.000
_cell.length_b   1.000
_cell.length_c   1.000
_cell.angle_alpha   90.00
_cell.angle_beta   90.00
_cell.angle_gamma   90.00
#
_symmetry.space_group_name_H-M   'P 1'
#
loop_
_entity.id
_entity.type
_entity.pdbx_description
1 polymer ?
#
loop_
_entity_poly.entity_id
_entity_poly.type
_entity_poly.pdbx_seq_one_letter_code
_entity_poly.pdbx_strand_id
1 'polypeptide(L)'
;MKNDQGFRWSALTFGAAYYPEQWDESLWEEDLRRMQAAGIQVVRVGDFSWSVFEPEEGVFSFRLFDIFMRTAEKTGMKVVFTTPTAAPPAWLTQKYPEVLNHTRTGIPFGHGGRRNYTYNSPRYRELCAIIVERIAQRYGPNPLIIGWQIDNELNCEASEFYSRADEEAFRVFLKRKYKTLNALNDAWGCVCWGQTYSRWEEVELPCITASEAGAGSSAVTGQTSGSSSSLNPHRLLDYYHFVDESCRAFCQMQSDILRRYIRTDAFITTNGTFPHLDNHKMTRNSLDFFSHDTYPGMAFKLDSGKKFPLMDRTWSMYLAQARAVSPHFGISEQQAGASGWNTCMLAPTPKPGQIRLWTMQSVAHGAEFICYFRWRTSCLGTEINWHGILDWDNRDNRRLTEVHETIAQCRLLQEIVGGESLAAVAVAEDYENRFDAETDLLHGMLDDESRQAIFIASQVSHTPADYVWLTDESQPAELFRYRTVFYPHPCIITSKRVEILRCYVEAGGTLVLGAASGCK
;
A
#
# COMPACT_ATOMS: atom_id res chain seq x y z
N MET A 1 -23.60 1.76 -7.53
CA MET A 1 -23.32 0.52 -8.29
C MET A 1 -22.02 0.78 -9.04
N LYS A 2 -20.97 -0.01 -8.79
CA LYS A 2 -19.76 0.04 -9.63
C LYS A 2 -20.17 -0.32 -11.05
N ASN A 3 -19.78 0.48 -12.04
CA ASN A 3 -19.87 0.05 -13.45
C ASN A 3 -18.96 -1.16 -13.64
N ASP A 4 -19.44 -2.23 -14.28
CA ASP A 4 -18.66 -3.43 -14.60
C ASP A 4 -17.40 -3.17 -15.45
N GLN A 5 -17.19 -1.95 -15.92
CA GLN A 5 -16.04 -1.56 -16.73
C GLN A 5 -14.90 -0.88 -15.93
N GLY A 6 -15.04 -0.64 -14.61
CA GLY A 6 -14.03 0.04 -13.80
C GLY A 6 -13.73 1.49 -14.23
N PHE A 7 -12.92 2.20 -13.46
CA PHE A 7 -12.37 3.50 -13.84
C PHE A 7 -11.29 3.31 -14.92
N ARG A 8 -11.27 4.18 -15.95
CA ARG A 8 -10.23 4.20 -16.98
C ARG A 8 -9.73 5.61 -17.19
N TRP A 9 -8.44 5.75 -17.26
CA TRP A 9 -7.81 7.00 -17.67
C TRP A 9 -8.01 7.22 -19.17
N SER A 10 -8.30 8.44 -19.56
CA SER A 10 -8.40 8.82 -20.98
C SER A 10 -7.05 9.19 -21.61
N ALA A 11 -6.03 9.41 -20.78
CA ALA A 11 -4.69 9.79 -21.18
C ALA A 11 -3.71 9.54 -20.04
N LEU A 12 -2.42 9.37 -20.36
CA LEU A 12 -1.35 9.39 -19.37
C LEU A 12 -1.41 10.71 -18.59
N THR A 13 -1.59 10.62 -17.29
CA THR A 13 -1.81 11.76 -16.42
C THR A 13 -0.66 11.91 -15.43
N PHE A 14 -0.12 13.12 -15.30
CA PHE A 14 1.02 13.41 -14.44
C PHE A 14 0.63 14.36 -13.31
N GLY A 15 1.02 14.00 -12.10
CA GLY A 15 0.80 14.77 -10.89
C GLY A 15 2.06 14.99 -10.08
N ALA A 16 1.91 15.75 -8.98
CA ALA A 16 2.91 15.87 -7.93
C ALA A 16 2.22 15.97 -6.56
N ALA A 17 2.79 15.33 -5.55
CA ALA A 17 2.38 15.55 -4.17
C ALA A 17 2.74 16.99 -3.75
N TYR A 18 1.78 17.68 -3.17
CA TYR A 18 1.93 19.07 -2.73
C TYR A 18 1.24 19.25 -1.38
N TYR A 19 1.93 19.90 -0.46
CA TYR A 19 1.47 20.12 0.91
C TYR A 19 1.30 21.63 1.15
N PRO A 20 0.15 22.22 0.77
CA PRO A 20 -0.05 23.68 0.89
C PRO A 20 0.14 24.18 2.31
N GLU A 21 -0.17 23.34 3.32
CA GLU A 21 0.02 23.66 4.74
C GLU A 21 1.49 23.83 5.16
N GLN A 22 2.45 23.46 4.31
CA GLN A 22 3.88 23.60 4.58
C GLN A 22 4.48 24.87 3.94
N TRP A 23 3.71 25.61 3.14
CA TRP A 23 4.20 26.74 2.35
C TRP A 23 3.33 27.98 2.54
N ASP A 24 3.97 29.17 2.42
CA ASP A 24 3.24 30.43 2.42
C ASP A 24 2.24 30.52 1.26
N GLU A 25 1.05 31.07 1.52
CA GLU A 25 -0.05 31.17 0.54
C GLU A 25 0.38 31.93 -0.74
N SER A 26 1.32 32.88 -0.62
CA SER A 26 1.84 33.69 -1.75
C SER A 26 2.62 32.86 -2.79
N LEU A 27 3.10 31.68 -2.41
CA LEU A 27 3.90 30.81 -3.29
C LEU A 27 3.05 29.85 -4.12
N TRP A 28 1.80 29.58 -3.71
CA TRP A 28 0.99 28.52 -4.29
C TRP A 28 0.67 28.71 -5.78
N GLU A 29 0.30 29.93 -6.17
CA GLU A 29 -0.02 30.21 -7.58
C GLU A 29 1.18 30.02 -8.49
N GLU A 30 2.35 30.51 -8.08
CA GLU A 30 3.59 30.33 -8.84
C GLU A 30 3.97 28.84 -8.93
N ASP A 31 3.90 28.10 -7.83
CA ASP A 31 4.18 26.67 -7.81
C ASP A 31 3.27 25.92 -8.77
N LEU A 32 1.95 26.15 -8.73
CA LEU A 32 1.01 25.50 -9.62
C LEU A 32 1.27 25.84 -11.10
N ARG A 33 1.60 27.08 -11.41
CA ARG A 33 1.97 27.49 -12.80
C ARG A 33 3.26 26.84 -13.28
N ARG A 34 4.27 26.72 -12.41
CA ARG A 34 5.53 26.04 -12.72
C ARG A 34 5.31 24.54 -12.93
N MET A 35 4.46 23.91 -12.14
CA MET A 35 4.04 22.52 -12.35
C MET A 35 3.41 22.34 -13.73
N GLN A 36 2.47 23.21 -14.10
CA GLN A 36 1.82 23.15 -15.42
C GLN A 36 2.82 23.35 -16.57
N ALA A 37 3.76 24.29 -16.42
CA ALA A 37 4.83 24.49 -17.39
C ALA A 37 5.72 23.25 -17.55
N ALA A 38 5.89 22.47 -16.48
CA ALA A 38 6.59 21.18 -16.52
C ALA A 38 5.72 20.03 -17.07
N GLY A 39 4.42 20.28 -17.35
CA GLY A 39 3.50 19.28 -17.87
C GLY A 39 2.67 18.54 -16.81
N ILE A 40 2.83 18.87 -15.53
CA ILE A 40 2.06 18.34 -14.42
C ILE A 40 0.66 18.95 -14.43
N GLN A 41 -0.37 18.12 -14.33
CA GLN A 41 -1.78 18.50 -14.50
C GLN A 41 -2.58 18.35 -13.21
N VAL A 42 -2.04 17.60 -12.24
CA VAL A 42 -2.73 17.19 -11.03
C VAL A 42 -1.83 17.42 -9.82
N VAL A 43 -2.40 17.89 -8.72
CA VAL A 43 -1.74 17.88 -7.41
C VAL A 43 -2.48 16.94 -6.45
N ARG A 44 -1.72 16.13 -5.70
CA ARG A 44 -2.23 15.34 -4.58
C ARG A 44 -2.00 16.11 -3.29
N VAL A 45 -3.07 16.30 -2.50
CA VAL A 45 -3.06 17.14 -1.29
C VAL A 45 -3.85 16.53 -0.14
N GLY A 46 -3.51 16.89 1.08
CA GLY A 46 -4.32 16.66 2.27
C GLY A 46 -3.96 15.43 3.10
N ASP A 47 -2.94 14.66 2.73
CA ASP A 47 -2.58 13.35 3.30
C ASP A 47 -2.47 13.36 4.83
N PHE A 48 -1.95 14.43 5.43
CA PHE A 48 -1.65 14.51 6.87
C PHE A 48 -2.26 15.74 7.54
N SER A 49 -3.26 16.35 6.90
CA SER A 49 -3.78 17.67 7.29
C SER A 49 -4.92 17.62 8.30
N TRP A 50 -5.11 16.51 9.07
CA TRP A 50 -6.23 16.44 10.02
C TRP A 50 -6.19 17.58 11.03
N SER A 51 -5.04 17.87 11.65
CA SER A 51 -4.90 18.98 12.60
C SER A 51 -5.14 20.37 11.99
N VAL A 52 -5.00 20.52 10.66
CA VAL A 52 -5.34 21.75 9.93
C VAL A 52 -6.86 21.87 9.75
N PHE A 53 -7.53 20.77 9.43
CA PHE A 53 -9.00 20.74 9.29
C PHE A 53 -9.73 20.79 10.62
N GLU A 54 -9.16 20.18 11.67
CA GLU A 54 -9.76 20.09 13.00
C GLU A 54 -8.68 20.32 14.07
N PRO A 55 -8.30 21.59 14.31
CA PRO A 55 -7.27 21.95 15.30
C PRO A 55 -7.66 21.60 16.74
N GLU A 56 -8.95 21.59 17.04
CA GLU A 56 -9.54 21.14 18.30
C GLU A 56 -10.75 20.27 18.00
N GLU A 57 -11.09 19.34 18.88
CA GLU A 57 -12.24 18.44 18.69
C GLU A 57 -13.54 19.19 18.40
N GLY A 58 -14.15 18.90 17.25
CA GLY A 58 -15.40 19.52 16.80
C GLY A 58 -15.24 20.94 16.25
N VAL A 59 -14.05 21.52 16.26
CA VAL A 59 -13.76 22.85 15.70
C VAL A 59 -13.14 22.69 14.33
N PHE A 60 -13.93 22.86 13.26
CA PHE A 60 -13.48 22.67 11.90
C PHE A 60 -13.04 23.97 11.23
N SER A 61 -11.90 23.96 10.57
CA SER A 61 -11.35 25.06 9.79
C SER A 61 -11.00 24.60 8.37
N PHE A 62 -11.69 25.14 7.38
CA PHE A 62 -11.44 24.85 5.97
C PHE A 62 -10.71 26.00 5.24
N ARG A 63 -10.37 27.07 5.97
CA ARG A 63 -9.85 28.31 5.38
C ARG A 63 -8.65 28.06 4.46
N LEU A 64 -7.66 27.31 4.91
CA LEU A 64 -6.42 27.06 4.16
C LEU A 64 -6.75 26.36 2.82
N PHE A 65 -7.46 25.26 2.87
CA PHE A 65 -7.80 24.49 1.66
C PHE A 65 -8.83 25.21 0.78
N ASP A 66 -9.71 26.05 1.32
CA ASP A 66 -10.60 26.91 0.52
C ASP A 66 -9.81 27.90 -0.32
N ILE A 67 -8.77 28.53 0.26
CA ILE A 67 -7.87 29.45 -0.48
C ILE A 67 -7.07 28.66 -1.51
N PHE A 68 -6.52 27.51 -1.14
CA PHE A 68 -5.79 26.65 -2.04
C PHE A 68 -6.67 26.21 -3.25
N MET A 69 -7.89 25.76 -3.01
CA MET A 69 -8.82 25.35 -4.07
C MET A 69 -9.16 26.52 -5.02
N ARG A 70 -9.32 27.75 -4.52
CA ARG A 70 -9.47 28.93 -5.39
C ARG A 70 -8.21 29.21 -6.24
N THR A 71 -7.03 28.98 -5.68
CA THR A 71 -5.76 29.10 -6.42
C THR A 71 -5.65 28.00 -7.50
N ALA A 72 -6.05 26.78 -7.17
CA ALA A 72 -6.14 25.68 -8.15
C ALA A 72 -7.15 25.99 -9.26
N GLU A 73 -8.30 26.58 -8.94
CA GLU A 73 -9.30 27.03 -9.93
C GLU A 73 -8.74 28.12 -10.85
N LYS A 74 -8.11 29.13 -10.30
CA LYS A 74 -7.46 30.23 -11.06
C LYS A 74 -6.40 29.74 -12.04
N THR A 75 -5.68 28.69 -11.67
CA THR A 75 -4.65 28.08 -12.53
C THR A 75 -5.19 26.95 -13.42
N GLY A 76 -6.37 26.41 -13.14
CA GLY A 76 -6.93 25.25 -13.83
C GLY A 76 -6.28 23.92 -13.42
N MET A 77 -5.53 23.90 -12.28
CA MET A 77 -4.91 22.69 -11.75
C MET A 77 -5.98 21.73 -11.21
N LYS A 78 -5.88 20.45 -11.58
CA LYS A 78 -6.73 19.39 -11.04
C LYS A 78 -6.17 18.89 -9.71
N VAL A 79 -7.05 18.28 -8.90
CA VAL A 79 -6.71 17.86 -7.53
C VAL A 79 -7.11 16.40 -7.31
N VAL A 80 -6.22 15.61 -6.72
CA VAL A 80 -6.52 14.39 -5.99
C VAL A 80 -6.50 14.75 -4.51
N PHE A 81 -7.63 14.59 -3.83
CA PHE A 81 -7.76 14.93 -2.43
C PHE A 81 -7.61 13.67 -1.56
N THR A 82 -6.83 13.74 -0.48
CA THR A 82 -6.57 12.58 0.38
C THR A 82 -7.33 12.72 1.70
N THR A 83 -7.88 11.62 2.22
CA THR A 83 -8.42 11.60 3.58
C THR A 83 -7.28 11.60 4.60
N PRO A 84 -7.29 12.48 5.63
CA PRO A 84 -6.12 12.74 6.45
C PRO A 84 -5.95 11.77 7.63
N THR A 85 -6.50 10.56 7.51
CA THR A 85 -6.63 9.61 8.63
C THR A 85 -5.34 8.88 9.01
N ALA A 86 -4.26 9.04 8.23
CA ALA A 86 -2.96 8.41 8.53
C ALA A 86 -2.25 9.03 9.76
N ALA A 87 -2.50 10.32 10.04
CA ALA A 87 -1.83 11.06 11.11
C ALA A 87 -2.86 11.80 12.00
N PRO A 88 -3.33 11.19 13.08
CA PRO A 88 -4.29 11.81 13.99
C PRO A 88 -3.68 13.02 14.71
N PRO A 89 -4.49 14.06 15.01
CA PRO A 89 -4.02 15.23 15.73
C PRO A 89 -3.72 14.94 17.20
N ALA A 90 -2.90 15.78 17.82
CA ALA A 90 -2.46 15.60 19.21
C ALA A 90 -3.61 15.55 20.22
N TRP A 91 -4.64 16.41 20.03
CA TRP A 91 -5.81 16.43 20.92
C TRP A 91 -6.52 15.06 20.96
N LEU A 92 -6.55 14.34 19.81
CA LEU A 92 -7.22 13.05 19.71
C LEU A 92 -6.50 11.98 20.53
N THR A 93 -5.20 11.81 20.32
CA THR A 93 -4.40 10.81 21.01
C THR A 93 -4.23 11.10 22.50
N GLN A 94 -4.28 12.37 22.89
CA GLN A 94 -4.22 12.79 24.29
C GLN A 94 -5.53 12.56 25.04
N LYS A 95 -6.66 12.91 24.39
CA LYS A 95 -7.97 12.78 25.01
C LYS A 95 -8.49 11.34 25.03
N TYR A 96 -8.10 10.55 24.03
CA TYR A 96 -8.57 9.19 23.80
C TYR A 96 -7.40 8.22 23.66
N PRO A 97 -6.59 7.99 24.73
CA PRO A 97 -5.41 7.13 24.65
C PRO A 97 -5.73 5.68 24.25
N GLU A 98 -6.98 5.23 24.40
CA GLU A 98 -7.46 3.93 23.96
C GLU A 98 -7.47 3.75 22.43
N VAL A 99 -7.26 4.82 21.66
CA VAL A 99 -7.13 4.73 20.19
C VAL A 99 -5.75 4.25 19.77
N LEU A 100 -4.76 4.36 20.66
CA LEU A 100 -3.38 4.04 20.34
C LEU A 100 -3.18 2.55 20.11
N ASN A 101 -2.41 2.24 19.09
CA ASN A 101 -1.87 0.91 18.90
C ASN A 101 -0.77 0.63 19.92
N HIS A 102 -0.51 -0.66 20.19
CA HIS A 102 0.52 -1.13 21.07
C HIS A 102 1.51 -2.01 20.32
N THR A 103 2.74 -2.05 20.80
CA THR A 103 3.72 -3.05 20.37
C THR A 103 3.30 -4.44 20.85
N ARG A 104 3.90 -5.50 20.29
CA ARG A 104 3.77 -6.89 20.78
C ARG A 104 4.10 -7.06 22.26
N THR A 105 4.85 -6.13 22.84
CA THR A 105 5.22 -6.09 24.27
C THR A 105 4.26 -5.28 25.14
N GLY A 106 3.16 -4.77 24.55
CA GLY A 106 2.15 -4.01 25.26
C GLY A 106 2.48 -2.53 25.49
N ILE A 107 3.53 -1.98 24.86
CA ILE A 107 3.90 -0.57 24.97
C ILE A 107 3.06 0.24 23.96
N PRO A 108 2.30 1.26 24.38
CA PRO A 108 1.54 2.12 23.45
C PRO A 108 2.47 2.96 22.60
N PHE A 109 2.11 3.18 21.33
CA PHE A 109 2.81 4.13 20.46
C PHE A 109 2.54 5.57 20.88
N GLY A 110 3.61 6.39 20.83
CA GLY A 110 3.50 7.83 21.11
C GLY A 110 2.90 8.62 19.95
N HIS A 111 2.47 9.85 20.27
CA HIS A 111 2.11 10.84 19.25
C HIS A 111 3.35 11.35 18.50
N GLY A 112 3.17 11.79 17.25
CA GLY A 112 4.21 12.45 16.44
C GLY A 112 4.68 11.65 15.23
N GLY A 113 4.13 10.45 15.04
CA GLY A 113 4.26 9.67 13.82
C GLY A 113 2.90 9.42 13.19
N ARG A 114 2.90 8.78 12.06
CA ARG A 114 1.66 8.24 11.48
C ARG A 114 1.47 6.80 11.96
N ARG A 115 0.25 6.24 11.82
CA ARG A 115 -0.06 4.84 12.15
C ARG A 115 0.12 4.46 13.63
N ASN A 116 0.04 5.45 14.51
CA ASN A 116 0.12 5.22 15.96
C ASN A 116 -1.22 4.77 16.60
N TYR A 117 -2.23 4.53 15.79
CA TYR A 117 -3.59 4.14 16.17
C TYR A 117 -3.93 2.71 15.75
N THR A 118 -5.04 2.18 16.26
CA THR A 118 -5.59 0.91 15.79
C THR A 118 -6.85 1.10 14.94
N TYR A 119 -6.97 0.30 13.87
CA TYR A 119 -8.18 0.27 13.02
C TYR A 119 -9.43 -0.24 13.76
N ASN A 120 -9.26 -0.94 14.88
CA ASN A 120 -10.35 -1.57 15.61
C ASN A 120 -10.88 -0.71 16.77
N SER A 121 -10.26 0.43 17.09
CA SER A 121 -10.81 1.36 18.07
C SER A 121 -12.15 1.95 17.57
N PRO A 122 -13.28 1.71 18.26
CA PRO A 122 -14.57 2.31 17.86
C PRO A 122 -14.51 3.83 17.86
N ARG A 123 -13.78 4.40 18.84
CA ARG A 123 -13.64 5.87 18.95
C ARG A 123 -12.83 6.45 17.80
N TYR A 124 -11.74 5.78 17.41
CA TYR A 124 -10.96 6.23 16.25
C TYR A 124 -11.78 6.20 14.97
N ARG A 125 -12.51 5.11 14.72
CA ARG A 125 -13.40 4.98 13.56
C ARG A 125 -14.48 6.06 13.52
N GLU A 126 -15.08 6.37 14.67
CA GLU A 126 -16.07 7.44 14.78
C GLU A 126 -15.49 8.79 14.36
N LEU A 127 -14.33 9.16 14.91
CA LEU A 127 -13.67 10.43 14.60
C LEU A 127 -13.18 10.47 13.14
N CYS A 128 -12.65 9.37 12.61
CA CYS A 128 -12.32 9.26 11.19
C CYS A 128 -13.57 9.45 10.30
N ALA A 129 -14.69 8.85 10.66
CA ALA A 129 -15.92 9.02 9.90
C ALA A 129 -16.37 10.48 9.87
N ILE A 130 -16.29 11.17 11.00
CA ILE A 130 -16.65 12.60 11.10
C ILE A 130 -15.75 13.46 10.20
N ILE A 131 -14.43 13.34 10.30
CA ILE A 131 -13.52 14.19 9.50
C ILE A 131 -13.64 13.91 8.01
N VAL A 132 -13.72 12.63 7.61
CA VAL A 132 -13.90 12.24 6.20
C VAL A 132 -15.23 12.77 5.66
N GLU A 133 -16.31 12.66 6.42
CA GLU A 133 -17.61 13.18 6.01
C GLU A 133 -17.60 14.70 5.86
N ARG A 134 -17.01 15.44 6.80
CA ARG A 134 -16.90 16.90 6.74
C ARG A 134 -16.13 17.39 5.50
N ILE A 135 -15.01 16.74 5.21
CA ILE A 135 -14.18 17.06 4.03
C ILE A 135 -14.95 16.71 2.74
N ALA A 136 -15.56 15.53 2.69
CA ALA A 136 -16.32 15.06 1.54
C ALA A 136 -17.55 15.95 1.24
N GLN A 137 -18.29 16.37 2.27
CA GLN A 137 -19.42 17.30 2.12
C GLN A 137 -18.98 18.64 1.53
N ARG A 138 -17.81 19.15 1.95
CA ARG A 138 -17.34 20.46 1.49
C ARG A 138 -16.74 20.41 0.10
N TYR A 139 -15.89 19.43 -0.17
CA TYR A 139 -15.09 19.39 -1.39
C TYR A 139 -15.58 18.37 -2.43
N GLY A 140 -16.38 17.39 -2.04
CA GLY A 140 -16.83 16.32 -2.93
C GLY A 140 -17.49 16.77 -4.23
N PRO A 141 -18.34 17.83 -4.25
CA PRO A 141 -18.94 18.34 -5.47
C PRO A 141 -18.01 19.17 -6.37
N ASN A 142 -16.79 19.50 -5.93
CA ASN A 142 -15.89 20.40 -6.65
C ASN A 142 -15.37 19.75 -7.96
N PRO A 143 -15.57 20.40 -9.15
CA PRO A 143 -15.19 19.83 -10.43
C PRO A 143 -13.68 19.77 -10.68
N LEU A 144 -12.87 20.42 -9.87
CA LEU A 144 -11.41 20.33 -9.94
C LEU A 144 -10.89 19.04 -9.34
N ILE A 145 -11.65 18.44 -8.40
CA ILE A 145 -11.26 17.19 -7.73
C ILE A 145 -11.65 16.02 -8.65
N ILE A 146 -10.64 15.42 -9.25
CA ILE A 146 -10.80 14.29 -10.18
C ILE A 146 -10.79 12.95 -9.47
N GLY A 147 -10.33 12.91 -8.22
CA GLY A 147 -10.27 11.69 -7.44
C GLY A 147 -9.93 11.91 -5.98
N TRP A 148 -10.07 10.83 -5.22
CA TRP A 148 -9.83 10.76 -3.79
C TRP A 148 -8.90 9.61 -3.47
N GLN A 149 -7.89 9.86 -2.64
CA GLN A 149 -7.09 8.83 -2.04
C GLN A 149 -7.56 8.59 -0.61
N ILE A 150 -7.81 7.34 -0.25
CA ILE A 150 -8.13 6.96 1.12
C ILE A 150 -6.85 6.77 1.89
N ASP A 151 -6.68 7.53 2.99
CA ASP A 151 -5.54 7.41 3.89
C ASP A 151 -4.19 7.53 3.13
N ASN A 152 -3.10 7.11 3.70
CA ASN A 152 -1.82 7.00 3.01
C ASN A 152 -1.07 5.76 3.46
N GLU A 153 -0.72 4.90 2.53
CA GLU A 153 0.10 3.72 2.75
C GLU A 153 -0.40 2.85 3.92
N LEU A 154 -1.62 2.33 3.81
CA LEU A 154 -2.22 1.44 4.82
C LEU A 154 -1.27 0.29 5.19
N ASN A 155 -1.09 0.03 6.49
CA ASN A 155 -0.11 -0.91 7.06
C ASN A 155 1.39 -0.54 6.89
N CYS A 156 1.73 0.65 6.39
CA CYS A 156 3.09 1.16 6.46
C CYS A 156 3.45 1.47 7.93
N GLU A 157 4.69 1.26 8.32
CA GLU A 157 5.25 1.47 9.69
C GLU A 157 4.65 0.57 10.78
N ALA A 158 3.34 0.34 10.78
CA ALA A 158 2.68 -0.59 11.67
C ALA A 158 1.73 -1.49 10.89
N SER A 159 2.07 -2.77 10.79
CA SER A 159 1.28 -3.82 10.16
C SER A 159 0.77 -4.85 11.16
N GLU A 160 0.98 -4.60 12.45
CA GLU A 160 0.52 -5.43 13.56
C GLU A 160 -0.09 -4.53 14.65
N PHE A 161 -1.13 -5.03 15.31
CA PHE A 161 -1.97 -4.24 16.21
C PHE A 161 -2.29 -5.05 17.47
N TYR A 162 -1.94 -4.50 18.64
CA TYR A 162 -1.98 -5.20 19.91
C TYR A 162 -2.72 -4.44 21.01
N SER A 163 -3.63 -3.55 20.67
CA SER A 163 -4.45 -2.86 21.67
C SER A 163 -5.55 -3.79 22.20
N ARG A 164 -6.20 -3.35 23.28
CA ARG A 164 -7.37 -4.06 23.82
C ARG A 164 -8.51 -4.15 22.80
N ALA A 165 -8.71 -3.10 22.01
CA ALA A 165 -9.74 -3.11 20.96
C ALA A 165 -9.43 -4.17 19.89
N ASP A 166 -8.14 -4.39 19.57
CA ASP A 166 -7.73 -5.42 18.64
C ASP A 166 -7.96 -6.81 19.19
N GLU A 167 -7.70 -7.02 20.48
CA GLU A 167 -7.94 -8.31 21.13
C GLU A 167 -9.43 -8.68 21.14
N GLU A 168 -10.29 -7.73 21.49
CA GLU A 168 -11.75 -7.92 21.45
C GLU A 168 -12.24 -8.21 20.02
N ALA A 169 -11.75 -7.46 19.04
CA ALA A 169 -12.09 -7.65 17.61
C ALA A 169 -11.57 -8.99 17.07
N PHE A 170 -10.37 -9.42 17.46
CA PHE A 170 -9.81 -10.71 17.08
C PHE A 170 -10.65 -11.88 17.57
N ARG A 171 -11.13 -11.82 18.82
CA ARG A 171 -12.07 -12.84 19.34
C ARG A 171 -13.37 -12.88 18.52
N VAL A 172 -13.88 -11.73 18.10
CA VAL A 172 -15.09 -11.67 17.23
C VAL A 172 -14.80 -12.31 15.87
N PHE A 173 -13.64 -12.02 15.28
CA PHE A 173 -13.19 -12.62 14.03
C PHE A 173 -13.12 -14.15 14.15
N LEU A 174 -12.49 -14.67 15.19
CA LEU A 174 -12.33 -16.11 15.44
C LEU A 174 -13.69 -16.81 15.71
N LYS A 175 -14.56 -16.18 16.50
CA LYS A 175 -15.93 -16.68 16.72
C LYS A 175 -16.71 -16.81 15.42
N ARG A 176 -16.56 -15.85 14.51
CA ARG A 176 -17.19 -15.90 13.20
C ARG A 176 -16.58 -17.01 12.31
N LYS A 177 -15.25 -17.21 12.34
CA LYS A 177 -14.54 -18.22 11.55
C LYS A 177 -14.85 -19.63 12.04
N TYR A 178 -14.65 -19.92 13.30
CA TYR A 178 -14.67 -21.28 13.86
C TYR A 178 -16.02 -21.69 14.47
N LYS A 179 -16.89 -20.76 14.83
CA LYS A 179 -18.19 -20.96 15.49
C LYS A 179 -18.09 -21.52 16.90
N THR A 180 -17.26 -22.51 17.13
CA THR A 180 -17.06 -23.15 18.45
C THR A 180 -15.59 -23.12 18.86
N LEU A 181 -15.37 -23.15 20.18
CA LEU A 181 -14.03 -23.20 20.75
C LEU A 181 -13.30 -24.52 20.46
N ASN A 182 -14.06 -25.63 20.39
CA ASN A 182 -13.48 -26.92 20.02
C ASN A 182 -12.94 -26.90 18.60
N ALA A 183 -13.70 -26.35 17.63
CA ALA A 183 -13.23 -26.22 16.26
C ALA A 183 -11.96 -25.35 16.15
N LEU A 184 -11.85 -24.29 16.96
CA LEU A 184 -10.63 -23.47 17.04
C LEU A 184 -9.48 -24.27 17.64
N ASN A 185 -9.69 -24.95 18.78
CA ASN A 185 -8.66 -25.77 19.43
C ASN A 185 -8.12 -26.86 18.49
N ASP A 186 -9.02 -27.53 17.75
CA ASP A 186 -8.66 -28.56 16.78
C ASP A 186 -7.85 -27.96 15.62
N ALA A 187 -8.31 -26.86 15.06
CA ALA A 187 -7.65 -26.19 13.92
C ALA A 187 -6.25 -25.64 14.28
N TRP A 188 -6.06 -25.17 15.51
CA TRP A 188 -4.77 -24.67 15.97
C TRP A 188 -3.89 -25.75 16.59
N GLY A 189 -4.38 -26.99 16.74
CA GLY A 189 -3.65 -28.07 17.41
C GLY A 189 -3.31 -27.74 18.88
N CYS A 190 -4.25 -27.11 19.58
CA CYS A 190 -4.01 -26.50 20.90
C CYS A 190 -3.69 -27.52 22.01
N VAL A 191 -3.85 -28.82 21.77
CA VAL A 191 -3.41 -29.87 22.71
C VAL A 191 -1.90 -29.83 22.94
N CYS A 192 -1.13 -29.31 21.99
CA CYS A 192 0.30 -29.16 22.10
C CYS A 192 0.64 -28.05 23.10
N TRP A 193 1.54 -28.33 24.05
CA TRP A 193 2.03 -27.39 25.07
C TRP A 193 0.93 -26.73 25.93
N GLY A 194 -0.22 -27.41 26.10
CA GLY A 194 -1.28 -26.92 26.99
C GLY A 194 -1.98 -25.65 26.51
N GLN A 195 -2.04 -25.42 25.19
CA GLN A 195 -2.64 -24.23 24.59
C GLN A 195 -4.18 -24.33 24.46
N THR A 196 -4.81 -25.42 24.94
CA THR A 196 -6.25 -25.64 24.82
C THR A 196 -7.05 -24.59 25.59
N TYR A 197 -7.94 -23.90 24.88
CA TYR A 197 -8.83 -22.88 25.44
C TYR A 197 -10.15 -23.53 25.92
N SER A 198 -10.63 -23.10 27.07
CA SER A 198 -11.94 -23.52 27.64
C SER A 198 -13.00 -22.42 27.55
N ARG A 199 -12.55 -21.16 27.36
CA ARG A 199 -13.42 -19.99 27.20
C ARG A 199 -12.83 -19.06 26.15
N TRP A 200 -13.67 -18.30 25.44
CA TRP A 200 -13.24 -17.32 24.44
C TRP A 200 -12.39 -16.19 25.03
N GLU A 201 -12.61 -15.86 26.28
CA GLU A 201 -11.89 -14.79 27.00
C GLU A 201 -10.41 -15.15 27.23
N GLU A 202 -10.08 -16.43 27.14
CA GLU A 202 -8.69 -16.92 27.27
C GLU A 202 -7.89 -16.77 25.97
N VAL A 203 -8.58 -16.52 24.84
CA VAL A 203 -7.90 -16.31 23.55
C VAL A 203 -7.37 -14.89 23.49
N GLU A 204 -6.05 -14.76 23.45
CA GLU A 204 -5.32 -13.50 23.38
C GLU A 204 -4.73 -13.27 21.98
N LEU A 205 -4.30 -12.04 21.72
CA LEU A 205 -3.46 -11.73 20.57
C LEU A 205 -2.10 -12.47 20.65
N PRO A 206 -1.39 -12.70 19.53
CA PRO A 206 -0.11 -13.41 19.53
C PRO A 206 1.03 -12.56 20.12
N CYS A 207 1.00 -12.34 21.43
CA CYS A 207 2.02 -11.63 22.20
C CYS A 207 3.34 -12.42 22.31
N ILE A 208 4.40 -11.78 22.80
CA ILE A 208 5.71 -12.41 23.00
C ILE A 208 5.62 -13.53 24.03
N THR A 209 6.17 -14.69 23.71
CA THR A 209 6.28 -15.84 24.61
C THR A 209 7.66 -15.92 25.26
N ALA A 210 7.78 -16.69 26.34
CA ALA A 210 9.06 -16.93 27.03
C ALA A 210 10.12 -17.56 26.11
N SER A 211 9.70 -18.41 25.17
CA SER A 211 10.61 -19.04 24.20
C SER A 211 11.24 -18.03 23.25
N GLU A 212 10.49 -17.01 22.83
CA GLU A 212 11.01 -15.93 21.99
C GLU A 212 11.92 -14.98 22.77
N ALA A 213 11.57 -14.65 24.00
CA ALA A 213 12.39 -13.79 24.86
C ALA A 213 13.75 -14.42 25.18
N GLY A 214 13.82 -15.78 25.27
CA GLY A 214 15.05 -16.53 25.52
C GLY A 214 15.97 -16.70 24.30
N ALA A 215 15.46 -16.56 23.09
CA ALA A 215 16.22 -16.77 21.86
C ALA A 215 17.12 -15.59 21.42
N GLY A 216 17.17 -14.52 22.20
CA GLY A 216 18.04 -13.35 21.98
C GLY A 216 17.37 -12.19 21.25
N SER A 217 17.54 -11.09 21.82
CA SER A 217 17.23 -9.67 21.67
C SER A 217 16.56 -9.07 20.41
N SER A 218 16.38 -9.75 19.32
CA SER A 218 15.73 -9.17 18.13
C SER A 218 14.24 -8.91 18.34
N ALA A 219 13.57 -9.76 19.11
CA ALA A 219 12.14 -9.62 19.42
C ALA A 219 11.82 -8.40 20.31
N VAL A 220 12.79 -7.94 21.09
CA VAL A 220 12.61 -6.82 22.03
C VAL A 220 12.73 -5.46 21.34
N THR A 221 13.38 -5.39 20.18
CA THR A 221 13.66 -4.12 19.49
C THR A 221 12.57 -3.71 18.50
N GLY A 222 11.49 -4.47 18.35
CA GLY A 222 10.37 -4.11 17.47
C GLY A 222 10.67 -4.17 15.97
N GLN A 223 11.84 -4.68 15.58
CA GLN A 223 12.15 -4.91 14.15
C GLN A 223 11.71 -6.32 13.76
N THR A 224 10.51 -6.45 13.26
CA THR A 224 9.87 -7.70 12.83
C THR A 224 10.21 -8.09 11.40
N SER A 225 11.44 -7.95 10.95
CA SER A 225 11.85 -8.58 9.72
C SER A 225 12.54 -9.91 10.02
N GLY A 226 11.78 -11.00 9.98
CA GLY A 226 12.31 -12.36 9.92
C GLY A 226 12.71 -13.00 11.23
N SER A 227 12.10 -12.65 12.37
CA SER A 227 12.32 -13.40 13.59
C SER A 227 11.43 -14.65 13.62
N SER A 228 12.06 -15.82 13.73
CA SER A 228 11.34 -17.07 13.99
C SER A 228 10.49 -16.92 15.26
N SER A 229 9.19 -16.80 15.08
CA SER A 229 8.24 -16.80 16.18
C SER A 229 8.10 -18.22 16.70
N SER A 230 8.22 -18.43 18.02
CA SER A 230 7.85 -19.70 18.65
C SER A 230 6.35 -19.79 18.93
N LEU A 231 5.56 -18.90 18.35
CA LEU A 231 4.11 -18.89 18.43
C LEU A 231 3.50 -20.04 17.62
N ASN A 232 2.28 -20.41 17.97
CA ASN A 232 1.48 -21.32 17.17
C ASN A 232 1.26 -20.72 15.77
N PRO A 233 1.77 -21.35 14.68
CA PRO A 233 1.71 -20.78 13.34
C PRO A 233 0.28 -20.62 12.82
N HIS A 234 -0.65 -21.47 13.23
CA HIS A 234 -2.07 -21.37 12.84
C HIS A 234 -2.73 -20.13 13.46
N ARG A 235 -2.40 -19.84 14.76
CA ARG A 235 -2.86 -18.63 15.43
C ARG A 235 -2.29 -17.38 14.77
N LEU A 236 -1.03 -17.42 14.36
CA LEU A 236 -0.37 -16.30 13.72
C LEU A 236 -0.93 -16.05 12.32
N LEU A 237 -1.19 -17.10 11.54
CA LEU A 237 -1.84 -16.98 10.24
C LEU A 237 -3.25 -16.37 10.36
N ASP A 238 -4.04 -16.81 11.33
CA ASP A 238 -5.35 -16.22 11.61
C ASP A 238 -5.25 -14.74 12.04
N TYR A 239 -4.21 -14.40 12.77
CA TYR A 239 -3.97 -13.02 13.16
C TYR A 239 -3.66 -12.13 11.94
N TYR A 240 -2.87 -12.59 10.99
CA TYR A 240 -2.60 -11.83 9.76
C TYR A 240 -3.86 -11.66 8.89
N HIS A 241 -4.70 -12.68 8.81
CA HIS A 241 -6.02 -12.55 8.18
C HIS A 241 -6.94 -11.55 8.92
N PHE A 242 -6.88 -11.51 10.23
CA PHE A 242 -7.60 -10.54 11.03
C PHE A 242 -7.10 -9.10 10.78
N VAL A 243 -5.79 -8.90 10.70
CA VAL A 243 -5.20 -7.59 10.38
C VAL A 243 -5.64 -7.13 9.00
N ASP A 244 -5.57 -8.01 7.99
CA ASP A 244 -6.06 -7.74 6.65
C ASP A 244 -7.52 -7.29 6.64
N GLU A 245 -8.39 -8.04 7.32
CA GLU A 245 -9.81 -7.72 7.37
C GLU A 245 -10.06 -6.38 8.08
N SER A 246 -9.36 -6.10 9.17
CA SER A 246 -9.47 -4.85 9.93
C SER A 246 -9.09 -3.64 9.09
N CYS A 247 -7.98 -3.74 8.36
CA CYS A 247 -7.50 -2.70 7.46
C CYS A 247 -8.47 -2.47 6.30
N ARG A 248 -8.92 -3.54 5.63
CA ARG A 248 -9.88 -3.43 4.53
C ARG A 248 -11.23 -2.85 4.98
N ALA A 249 -11.71 -3.24 6.17
CA ALA A 249 -12.93 -2.68 6.73
C ALA A 249 -12.80 -1.18 7.09
N PHE A 250 -11.60 -0.74 7.47
CA PHE A 250 -11.33 0.68 7.70
C PHE A 250 -11.28 1.48 6.38
N CYS A 251 -10.67 0.92 5.33
CA CYS A 251 -10.67 1.50 3.99
C CYS A 251 -12.10 1.57 3.42
N GLN A 252 -12.89 0.49 3.54
CA GLN A 252 -14.27 0.43 3.06
C GLN A 252 -15.16 1.48 3.73
N MET A 253 -15.03 1.67 5.04
CA MET A 253 -15.77 2.69 5.78
C MET A 253 -15.56 4.09 5.18
N GLN A 254 -14.32 4.44 4.85
CA GLN A 254 -14.01 5.73 4.25
C GLN A 254 -14.54 5.83 2.81
N SER A 255 -14.39 4.76 2.03
CA SER A 255 -14.95 4.68 0.67
C SER A 255 -16.46 4.90 0.66
N ASP A 256 -17.20 4.23 1.56
CA ASP A 256 -18.65 4.35 1.67
C ASP A 256 -19.09 5.78 2.03
N ILE A 257 -18.31 6.47 2.87
CA ILE A 257 -18.57 7.87 3.19
C ILE A 257 -18.32 8.75 1.96
N LEU A 258 -17.17 8.62 1.32
CA LEU A 258 -16.82 9.42 0.15
C LEU A 258 -17.87 9.27 -0.97
N ARG A 259 -18.28 8.03 -1.29
CA ARG A 259 -19.26 7.74 -2.36
C ARG A 259 -20.60 8.45 -2.19
N ARG A 260 -20.96 8.88 -0.98
CA ARG A 260 -22.20 9.63 -0.73
C ARG A 260 -22.13 11.09 -1.16
N TYR A 261 -20.93 11.67 -1.26
CA TYR A 261 -20.74 13.12 -1.42
C TYR A 261 -19.92 13.51 -2.63
N ILE A 262 -19.07 12.61 -3.13
CA ILE A 262 -18.20 12.90 -4.28
C ILE A 262 -18.97 12.77 -5.59
N ARG A 263 -18.46 13.38 -6.62
CA ARG A 263 -19.01 13.26 -7.98
C ARG A 263 -18.88 11.82 -8.48
N THR A 264 -19.79 11.40 -9.33
CA THR A 264 -19.80 10.02 -9.88
C THR A 264 -18.66 9.74 -10.85
N ASP A 265 -18.05 10.79 -11.42
CA ASP A 265 -16.89 10.71 -12.30
C ASP A 265 -15.54 10.87 -11.56
N ALA A 266 -15.55 11.13 -10.25
CA ALA A 266 -14.37 11.15 -9.42
C ALA A 266 -14.02 9.72 -8.94
N PHE A 267 -12.76 9.34 -9.10
CA PHE A 267 -12.28 8.03 -8.64
C PHE A 267 -11.97 7.99 -7.15
N ILE A 268 -11.90 6.77 -6.61
CA ILE A 268 -11.32 6.48 -5.28
C ILE A 268 -10.16 5.49 -5.46
N THR A 269 -9.03 5.79 -4.84
CA THR A 269 -7.84 4.94 -4.79
C THR A 269 -7.21 4.94 -3.39
N THR A 270 -6.22 4.12 -3.15
CA THR A 270 -5.24 4.21 -2.07
C THR A 270 -3.89 3.74 -2.59
N ASN A 271 -2.82 3.88 -1.82
CA ASN A 271 -1.46 3.66 -2.29
C ASN A 271 -0.68 2.65 -1.43
N GLY A 272 0.35 2.09 -2.04
CA GLY A 272 1.33 1.22 -1.42
C GLY A 272 0.91 -0.25 -1.27
N THR A 273 1.91 -1.13 -1.24
CA THR A 273 1.76 -2.56 -0.96
C THR A 273 2.52 -2.88 0.31
N PHE A 274 1.81 -3.14 1.39
CA PHE A 274 2.41 -3.38 2.72
C PHE A 274 2.01 -4.75 3.27
N PRO A 275 2.70 -5.25 4.31
CA PRO A 275 2.42 -6.54 4.91
C PRO A 275 0.96 -6.69 5.40
N HIS A 276 0.49 -7.94 5.48
CA HIS A 276 -0.82 -8.32 6.02
C HIS A 276 -2.00 -7.58 5.36
N LEU A 277 -1.97 -7.41 4.03
CA LEU A 277 -3.03 -6.72 3.31
C LEU A 277 -3.30 -7.37 1.94
N ASP A 278 -4.53 -7.84 1.74
CA ASP A 278 -5.05 -8.34 0.47
C ASP A 278 -5.49 -7.16 -0.41
N ASN A 279 -4.54 -6.65 -1.21
CA ASN A 279 -4.77 -5.51 -2.10
C ASN A 279 -5.82 -5.81 -3.18
N HIS A 280 -5.97 -7.07 -3.62
CA HIS A 280 -7.00 -7.45 -4.61
C HIS A 280 -8.40 -7.32 -4.03
N LYS A 281 -8.64 -7.86 -2.81
CA LYS A 281 -9.93 -7.71 -2.14
C LYS A 281 -10.22 -6.27 -1.78
N MET A 282 -9.22 -5.53 -1.31
CA MET A 282 -9.37 -4.11 -0.99
C MET A 282 -9.78 -3.32 -2.23
N THR A 283 -9.08 -3.49 -3.34
CA THR A 283 -9.39 -2.79 -4.60
C THR A 283 -10.77 -3.15 -5.11
N ARG A 284 -11.09 -4.44 -5.18
CA ARG A 284 -12.40 -4.91 -5.65
C ARG A 284 -13.56 -4.33 -4.85
N ASN A 285 -13.41 -4.22 -3.53
CA ASN A 285 -14.50 -3.81 -2.65
C ASN A 285 -14.60 -2.29 -2.50
N SER A 286 -13.46 -1.58 -2.39
CA SER A 286 -13.41 -0.21 -1.89
C SER A 286 -12.93 0.80 -2.91
N LEU A 287 -12.12 0.41 -3.91
CA LEU A 287 -11.42 1.32 -4.81
C LEU A 287 -11.92 1.21 -6.25
N ASP A 288 -11.60 2.18 -7.08
CA ASP A 288 -11.83 2.12 -8.52
C ASP A 288 -10.63 1.54 -9.25
N PHE A 289 -9.43 1.83 -8.75
CA PHE A 289 -8.17 1.21 -9.16
C PHE A 289 -7.18 1.26 -8.01
N PHE A 290 -6.11 0.47 -8.11
CA PHE A 290 -5.02 0.44 -7.16
C PHE A 290 -3.91 1.43 -7.57
N SER A 291 -3.27 2.07 -6.60
CA SER A 291 -2.05 2.85 -6.82
C SER A 291 -0.88 2.26 -6.05
N HIS A 292 0.32 2.38 -6.63
CA HIS A 292 1.57 1.92 -6.04
C HIS A 292 2.50 3.10 -5.77
N ASP A 293 3.44 2.91 -4.83
CA ASP A 293 4.50 3.87 -4.55
C ASP A 293 5.83 3.29 -4.99
N THR A 294 6.61 4.05 -5.77
CA THR A 294 7.82 3.54 -6.38
C THR A 294 9.02 4.42 -6.06
N TYR A 295 9.96 3.83 -5.29
CA TYR A 295 11.19 4.46 -4.84
C TYR A 295 12.43 3.64 -5.26
N PRO A 296 12.74 3.53 -6.56
CA PRO A 296 13.80 2.67 -7.07
C PRO A 296 15.20 3.01 -6.51
N GLY A 297 15.42 4.26 -6.13
CA GLY A 297 16.66 4.69 -5.48
C GLY A 297 16.93 4.01 -4.14
N MET A 298 15.90 3.49 -3.46
CA MET A 298 16.07 2.73 -2.21
C MET A 298 16.75 1.37 -2.42
N ALA A 299 16.78 0.84 -3.65
CA ALA A 299 17.58 -0.33 -3.97
C ALA A 299 19.10 -0.09 -3.79
N PHE A 300 19.52 1.18 -3.78
CA PHE A 300 20.91 1.62 -3.65
C PHE A 300 21.16 2.32 -2.30
N LYS A 301 20.54 1.82 -1.23
CA LYS A 301 20.73 2.38 0.11
C LYS A 301 22.20 2.54 0.47
N LEU A 302 22.54 3.68 1.06
CA LEU A 302 23.92 4.03 1.40
C LEU A 302 24.55 3.11 2.44
N ASP A 303 23.72 2.51 3.30
CA ASP A 303 24.13 1.65 4.42
C ASP A 303 24.03 0.15 4.11
N SER A 304 23.49 -0.23 2.95
CA SER A 304 23.37 -1.65 2.61
C SER A 304 24.72 -2.23 2.22
N GLY A 305 25.34 -3.00 3.10
CA GLY A 305 26.53 -3.80 2.80
C GLY A 305 26.29 -4.90 1.73
N LYS A 306 25.04 -5.14 1.34
CA LYS A 306 24.64 -6.13 0.33
C LYS A 306 24.27 -5.42 -0.97
N LYS A 307 25.17 -5.41 -1.92
CA LYS A 307 24.87 -5.01 -3.30
C LYS A 307 24.46 -6.26 -4.08
N PHE A 308 23.16 -6.50 -4.19
CA PHE A 308 22.67 -7.50 -5.13
C PHE A 308 22.72 -6.89 -6.55
N PRO A 309 23.39 -7.51 -7.53
CA PRO A 309 23.67 -6.89 -8.83
C PRO A 309 22.45 -6.49 -9.65
N LEU A 310 21.28 -7.01 -9.31
CA LEU A 310 20.03 -6.82 -10.06
C LEU A 310 18.89 -6.25 -9.18
N MET A 311 19.23 -5.57 -8.08
CA MET A 311 18.23 -4.98 -7.17
C MET A 311 17.29 -3.97 -7.84
N ASP A 312 17.75 -3.28 -8.86
CA ASP A 312 16.94 -2.36 -9.67
C ASP A 312 15.78 -3.06 -10.40
N ARG A 313 15.89 -4.35 -10.68
CA ARG A 313 14.85 -5.16 -11.33
C ARG A 313 13.71 -5.54 -10.40
N THR A 314 13.93 -5.52 -9.10
CA THR A 314 12.90 -5.76 -8.08
C THR A 314 11.76 -4.74 -8.21
N TRP A 315 12.06 -3.51 -8.55
CA TRP A 315 11.03 -2.50 -8.76
C TRP A 315 10.13 -2.78 -9.96
N SER A 316 10.70 -3.38 -11.02
CA SER A 316 9.90 -3.88 -12.14
C SER A 316 8.96 -5.02 -11.72
N MET A 317 9.40 -5.88 -10.78
CA MET A 317 8.56 -6.92 -10.19
C MET A 317 7.36 -6.30 -9.43
N TYR A 318 7.59 -5.32 -8.58
CA TYR A 318 6.51 -4.65 -7.84
C TYR A 318 5.51 -3.94 -8.76
N LEU A 319 5.97 -3.37 -9.88
CA LEU A 319 5.09 -2.80 -10.88
C LEU A 319 4.23 -3.87 -11.57
N ALA A 320 4.80 -5.05 -11.85
CA ALA A 320 4.04 -6.17 -12.40
C ALA A 320 3.01 -6.71 -11.39
N GLN A 321 3.34 -6.75 -10.11
CA GLN A 321 2.40 -7.09 -9.03
C GLN A 321 1.28 -6.04 -8.90
N ALA A 322 1.60 -4.74 -8.97
CA ALA A 322 0.60 -3.68 -8.96
C ALA A 322 -0.38 -3.81 -10.15
N ARG A 323 0.13 -4.15 -11.35
CA ARG A 323 -0.70 -4.45 -12.52
C ARG A 323 -1.61 -5.67 -12.29
N ALA A 324 -1.15 -6.70 -11.59
CA ALA A 324 -1.98 -7.86 -11.25
C ALA A 324 -3.16 -7.48 -10.33
N VAL A 325 -2.96 -6.51 -9.43
CA VAL A 325 -4.04 -5.98 -8.59
C VAL A 325 -5.02 -5.14 -9.41
N SER A 326 -4.50 -4.30 -10.29
CA SER A 326 -5.31 -3.41 -11.14
C SER A 326 -4.61 -3.21 -12.49
N PRO A 327 -5.15 -3.72 -13.60
CA PRO A 327 -4.52 -3.60 -14.92
C PRO A 327 -4.20 -2.16 -15.34
N HIS A 328 -5.02 -1.21 -14.89
CA HIS A 328 -4.90 0.24 -15.14
C HIS A 328 -4.56 0.96 -13.84
N PHE A 329 -3.41 0.62 -13.24
CA PHE A 329 -3.00 1.16 -11.95
C PHE A 329 -2.40 2.57 -12.04
N GLY A 330 -2.31 3.23 -10.88
CA GLY A 330 -1.61 4.50 -10.71
C GLY A 330 -0.30 4.36 -9.94
N ILE A 331 0.55 5.36 -10.06
CA ILE A 331 1.66 5.61 -9.14
C ILE A 331 1.33 6.86 -8.34
N SER A 332 0.96 6.70 -7.07
CA SER A 332 0.67 7.83 -6.19
C SER A 332 1.93 8.53 -5.69
N GLU A 333 3.06 7.80 -5.67
CA GLU A 333 4.36 8.35 -5.28
C GLU A 333 5.47 7.80 -6.18
N GLN A 334 5.89 8.61 -7.13
CA GLN A 334 7.07 8.33 -7.96
C GLN A 334 8.25 9.11 -7.43
N GLN A 335 9.33 8.46 -7.04
CA GLN A 335 10.54 9.12 -6.57
C GLN A 335 11.03 10.19 -7.55
N ALA A 336 11.26 11.40 -7.05
CA ALA A 336 11.74 12.54 -7.83
C ALA A 336 13.03 13.17 -7.29
N GLY A 337 13.43 12.86 -6.07
CA GLY A 337 14.64 13.38 -5.42
C GLY A 337 15.34 12.33 -4.57
N ALA A 338 16.29 12.77 -3.74
CA ALA A 338 16.86 11.93 -2.70
C ALA A 338 15.76 11.50 -1.74
N SER A 339 15.90 10.33 -1.12
CA SER A 339 14.92 9.84 -0.16
C SER A 339 15.57 9.33 1.11
N GLY A 340 14.81 9.36 2.18
CA GLY A 340 15.22 8.92 3.49
C GLY A 340 14.04 8.42 4.29
N TRP A 341 14.30 8.06 5.52
CA TRP A 341 13.26 7.64 6.46
C TRP A 341 13.50 8.34 7.79
N ASN A 342 12.46 9.01 8.27
CA ASN A 342 12.55 9.82 9.47
C ASN A 342 13.73 10.80 9.40
N THR A 343 14.76 10.63 10.22
CA THR A 343 15.94 11.51 10.29
C THR A 343 17.15 11.02 9.48
N CYS A 344 16.98 9.94 8.71
CA CYS A 344 18.08 9.31 7.96
C CYS A 344 17.92 9.47 6.44
N MET A 345 18.96 9.98 5.77
CA MET A 345 19.07 9.91 4.32
C MET A 345 19.47 8.47 3.92
N LEU A 346 18.60 7.77 3.19
CA LEU A 346 18.81 6.36 2.80
C LEU A 346 19.21 6.20 1.33
N ALA A 347 18.74 7.06 0.45
CA ALA A 347 18.99 6.96 -0.97
C ALA A 347 19.49 8.29 -1.55
N PRO A 348 20.49 8.25 -2.46
CA PRO A 348 21.06 9.45 -3.05
C PRO A 348 20.09 10.14 -3.99
N THR A 349 20.38 11.39 -4.32
CA THR A 349 19.71 12.13 -5.39
C THR A 349 19.80 11.34 -6.71
N PRO A 350 18.70 11.20 -7.46
CA PRO A 350 18.70 10.50 -8.75
C PRO A 350 19.77 11.08 -9.69
N LYS A 351 20.50 10.19 -10.35
CA LYS A 351 21.45 10.57 -11.41
C LYS A 351 20.69 11.11 -12.64
N PRO A 352 21.35 11.91 -13.51
CA PRO A 352 20.75 12.31 -14.77
C PRO A 352 20.22 11.09 -15.55
N GLY A 353 18.98 11.15 -16.02
CA GLY A 353 18.27 10.10 -16.73
C GLY A 353 17.54 9.06 -15.86
N GLN A 354 17.77 9.03 -14.53
CA GLN A 354 17.11 8.03 -13.67
C GLN A 354 15.62 8.34 -13.47
N ILE A 355 15.23 9.60 -13.31
CA ILE A 355 13.80 9.97 -13.18
C ILE A 355 13.05 9.56 -14.46
N ARG A 356 13.65 9.84 -15.62
CA ARG A 356 13.09 9.42 -16.90
C ARG A 356 12.98 7.89 -17.00
N LEU A 357 14.04 7.16 -16.66
CA LEU A 357 14.05 5.70 -16.67
C LEU A 357 12.93 5.13 -15.79
N TRP A 358 12.80 5.61 -14.56
CA TRP A 358 11.80 5.11 -13.62
C TRP A 358 10.37 5.44 -14.04
N THR A 359 10.14 6.65 -14.56
CA THR A 359 8.84 7.06 -15.09
C THR A 359 8.46 6.21 -16.30
N MET A 360 9.38 6.04 -17.26
CA MET A 360 9.14 5.20 -18.44
C MET A 360 8.93 3.72 -18.05
N GLN A 361 9.64 3.23 -17.05
CA GLN A 361 9.43 1.88 -16.50
C GLN A 361 8.01 1.73 -15.93
N SER A 362 7.54 2.69 -15.14
CA SER A 362 6.17 2.67 -14.62
C SER A 362 5.13 2.67 -15.74
N VAL A 363 5.30 3.52 -16.75
CA VAL A 363 4.43 3.58 -17.94
C VAL A 363 4.48 2.26 -18.74
N ALA A 364 5.66 1.71 -18.96
CA ALA A 364 5.84 0.43 -19.68
C ALA A 364 5.19 -0.76 -18.97
N HIS A 365 5.04 -0.69 -17.64
CA HIS A 365 4.32 -1.69 -16.85
C HIS A 365 2.80 -1.46 -16.79
N GLY A 366 2.27 -0.39 -17.39
CA GLY A 366 0.84 -0.10 -17.48
C GLY A 366 0.34 0.96 -16.50
N ALA A 367 1.23 1.72 -15.85
CA ALA A 367 0.78 2.85 -15.04
C ALA A 367 0.23 3.97 -15.93
N GLU A 368 -0.98 4.45 -15.65
CA GLU A 368 -1.67 5.47 -16.43
C GLU A 368 -1.76 6.82 -15.70
N PHE A 369 -1.53 6.82 -14.38
CA PHE A 369 -1.38 8.00 -13.53
C PHE A 369 -0.03 7.95 -12.82
N ILE A 370 0.76 9.02 -12.88
CA ILE A 370 2.06 9.11 -12.23
C ILE A 370 2.15 10.42 -11.46
N CYS A 371 2.21 10.33 -10.13
CA CYS A 371 2.32 11.44 -9.23
C CYS A 371 3.73 11.45 -8.60
N TYR A 372 4.52 12.46 -8.91
CA TYR A 372 5.87 12.58 -8.35
C TYR A 372 5.82 12.93 -6.87
N PHE A 373 6.61 12.25 -6.06
CA PHE A 373 6.83 12.57 -4.68
C PHE A 373 8.19 13.26 -4.53
N ARG A 374 8.21 14.55 -4.22
CA ARG A 374 7.16 15.56 -4.13
C ARG A 374 7.55 16.77 -4.99
N TRP A 375 6.71 17.80 -5.10
CA TRP A 375 7.07 18.99 -5.88
C TRP A 375 8.30 19.68 -5.31
N ARG A 376 8.25 20.05 -4.02
CA ARG A 376 9.29 20.84 -3.35
C ARG A 376 9.83 20.06 -2.15
N THR A 377 11.14 20.08 -1.97
CA THR A 377 11.82 19.50 -0.82
C THR A 377 11.35 20.14 0.49
N SER A 378 10.99 19.32 1.48
CA SER A 378 10.59 19.81 2.79
C SER A 378 11.76 20.50 3.51
N CYS A 379 11.48 21.66 4.11
CA CYS A 379 12.44 22.39 4.94
C CYS A 379 12.29 22.09 6.44
N LEU A 380 11.19 21.46 6.83
CA LEU A 380 10.80 21.24 8.23
C LEU A 380 10.13 19.87 8.39
N GLY A 381 10.10 19.40 9.63
CA GLY A 381 9.34 18.22 10.03
C GLY A 381 10.05 16.89 9.77
N THR A 382 9.32 15.82 9.96
CA THR A 382 9.84 14.44 9.92
C THR A 382 10.37 14.06 8.53
N GLU A 383 9.80 14.61 7.47
CA GLU A 383 10.19 14.32 6.08
C GLU A 383 11.25 15.27 5.51
N ILE A 384 12.04 15.93 6.35
CA ILE A 384 13.10 16.82 5.91
C ILE A 384 14.14 16.14 4.99
N ASN A 385 14.26 14.82 5.05
CA ASN A 385 15.14 14.03 4.19
C ASN A 385 14.49 13.54 2.89
N TRP A 386 13.22 13.86 2.65
CA TRP A 386 12.51 13.56 1.42
C TRP A 386 12.56 14.74 0.46
N HIS A 387 13.36 14.57 -0.58
CA HIS A 387 13.59 15.61 -1.56
C HIS A 387 12.62 15.51 -2.74
N GLY A 388 12.07 16.67 -3.12
CA GLY A 388 11.19 16.80 -4.27
C GLY A 388 11.92 16.95 -5.61
N ILE A 389 11.15 17.31 -6.63
CA ILE A 389 11.66 17.77 -7.93
C ILE A 389 12.54 19.00 -7.71
N LEU A 390 12.08 19.96 -6.92
CA LEU A 390 12.84 21.14 -6.53
C LEU A 390 13.56 20.95 -5.20
N ASP A 391 14.71 21.60 -5.05
CA ASP A 391 15.47 21.65 -3.80
C ASP A 391 14.88 22.67 -2.80
N TRP A 392 15.51 22.81 -1.65
CA TRP A 392 15.09 23.75 -0.58
C TRP A 392 15.05 25.22 -1.03
N ASP A 393 15.91 25.59 -1.98
CA ASP A 393 16.02 26.96 -2.49
C ASP A 393 14.94 27.32 -3.51
N ASN A 394 14.09 26.34 -3.88
CA ASN A 394 12.98 26.49 -4.83
C ASN A 394 13.40 26.94 -6.24
N ARG A 395 14.67 26.79 -6.61
CA ARG A 395 15.17 27.16 -7.94
C ARG A 395 14.98 26.03 -8.94
N ASP A 396 14.92 26.41 -10.21
CA ASP A 396 14.97 25.46 -11.30
C ASP A 396 16.28 24.68 -11.27
N ASN A 397 16.17 23.38 -11.45
CA ASN A 397 17.29 22.47 -11.45
C ASN A 397 17.14 21.41 -12.54
N ARG A 398 18.17 20.57 -12.72
CA ARG A 398 18.16 19.54 -13.75
C ARG A 398 16.98 18.55 -13.64
N ARG A 399 16.48 18.27 -12.41
CA ARG A 399 15.38 17.33 -12.21
C ARG A 399 14.06 17.88 -12.76
N LEU A 400 13.82 19.18 -12.61
CA LEU A 400 12.66 19.83 -13.21
C LEU A 400 12.71 19.74 -14.75
N THR A 401 13.88 20.00 -15.33
CA THR A 401 14.08 19.85 -16.79
C THR A 401 13.84 18.39 -17.21
N GLU A 402 14.40 17.43 -16.48
CA GLU A 402 14.24 16.00 -16.79
C GLU A 402 12.77 15.55 -16.68
N VAL A 403 12.02 16.02 -15.66
CA VAL A 403 10.59 15.75 -15.51
C VAL A 403 9.80 16.33 -16.70
N HIS A 404 10.07 17.59 -17.06
CA HIS A 404 9.41 18.23 -18.19
C HIS A 404 9.62 17.46 -19.51
N GLU A 405 10.87 17.12 -19.81
CA GLU A 405 11.23 16.35 -21.03
C GLU A 405 10.59 14.95 -20.99
N THR A 406 10.60 14.30 -19.84
CA THR A 406 10.00 12.97 -19.67
C THR A 406 8.50 12.98 -19.91
N ILE A 407 7.78 13.95 -19.36
CA ILE A 407 6.34 14.09 -19.57
C ILE A 407 6.05 14.38 -21.04
N ALA A 408 6.84 15.24 -21.70
CA ALA A 408 6.70 15.51 -23.12
C ALA A 408 6.88 14.25 -23.99
N GLN A 409 7.87 13.40 -23.64
CA GLN A 409 8.08 12.11 -24.32
C GLN A 409 6.93 11.12 -24.05
N CYS A 410 6.45 11.02 -22.80
CA CYS A 410 5.32 10.15 -22.47
C CYS A 410 4.04 10.54 -23.21
N ARG A 411 3.83 11.83 -23.51
CA ARG A 411 2.69 12.28 -24.32
C ARG A 411 2.68 11.72 -25.74
N LEU A 412 3.82 11.30 -26.26
CA LEU A 412 3.90 10.62 -27.55
C LEU A 412 3.44 9.17 -27.48
N LEU A 413 3.30 8.62 -26.27
CA LEU A 413 2.90 7.24 -26.00
C LEU A 413 1.43 7.11 -25.60
N GLN A 414 0.58 8.09 -25.89
CA GLN A 414 -0.84 8.08 -25.47
C GLN A 414 -1.63 6.88 -26.02
N GLU A 415 -1.20 6.31 -27.13
CA GLU A 415 -1.85 5.15 -27.75
C GLU A 415 -1.76 3.87 -26.90
N ILE A 416 -0.84 3.81 -25.92
CA ILE A 416 -0.73 2.65 -25.03
C ILE A 416 -1.73 2.67 -23.86
N VAL A 417 -2.40 3.81 -23.60
CA VAL A 417 -3.39 3.94 -22.54
C VAL A 417 -4.56 2.99 -22.80
N GLY A 418 -4.93 2.22 -21.79
CA GLY A 418 -5.95 1.17 -21.90
C GLY A 418 -5.47 -0.10 -22.61
N GLY A 419 -4.20 -0.18 -23.01
CA GLY A 419 -3.60 -1.37 -23.62
C GLY A 419 -3.45 -2.52 -22.63
N GLU A 420 -3.44 -3.75 -23.13
CA GLU A 420 -3.20 -4.94 -22.33
C GLU A 420 -1.74 -5.38 -22.42
N SER A 421 -1.19 -5.80 -21.26
CA SER A 421 0.12 -6.46 -21.23
C SER A 421 0.01 -7.87 -21.80
N LEU A 422 0.89 -8.22 -22.72
CA LEU A 422 0.98 -9.56 -23.27
C LEU A 422 2.20 -10.28 -22.68
N ALA A 423 1.94 -11.34 -21.93
CA ALA A 423 2.95 -12.19 -21.35
C ALA A 423 2.65 -13.67 -21.63
N ALA A 424 3.69 -14.44 -21.95
CA ALA A 424 3.58 -15.89 -22.13
C ALA A 424 3.85 -16.65 -20.82
N VAL A 425 4.37 -15.98 -19.81
CA VAL A 425 4.75 -16.53 -18.52
C VAL A 425 3.98 -15.81 -17.42
N ALA A 426 3.53 -16.55 -16.41
CA ALA A 426 2.99 -15.94 -15.18
C ALA A 426 3.66 -16.52 -13.93
N VAL A 427 3.73 -15.69 -12.90
CA VAL A 427 4.02 -16.10 -11.52
C VAL A 427 2.72 -16.04 -10.75
N ALA A 428 2.22 -17.20 -10.31
CA ALA A 428 1.03 -17.29 -9.48
C ALA A 428 1.39 -16.99 -8.03
N GLU A 429 0.55 -16.22 -7.37
CA GLU A 429 0.65 -15.92 -5.94
C GLU A 429 -0.74 -15.89 -5.30
N ASP A 430 -0.80 -16.08 -3.99
CA ASP A 430 -2.00 -15.95 -3.18
C ASP A 430 -1.64 -15.44 -1.78
N TYR A 431 -2.61 -14.84 -1.09
CA TYR A 431 -2.33 -14.25 0.23
C TYR A 431 -2.27 -15.28 1.35
N GLU A 432 -2.86 -16.49 1.19
CA GLU A 432 -2.70 -17.58 2.18
C GLU A 432 -1.22 -17.94 2.32
N ASN A 433 -0.57 -18.23 1.19
CA ASN A 433 0.85 -18.57 1.18
C ASN A 433 1.76 -17.39 1.52
N ARG A 434 1.39 -16.16 1.13
CA ARG A 434 2.14 -14.95 1.54
C ARG A 434 2.11 -14.76 3.06
N PHE A 435 0.97 -14.89 3.70
CA PHE A 435 0.86 -14.77 5.15
C PHE A 435 1.48 -15.96 5.88
N ASP A 436 1.36 -17.17 5.35
CA ASP A 436 2.06 -18.33 5.89
C ASP A 436 3.58 -18.18 5.80
N ALA A 437 4.09 -17.65 4.70
CA ALA A 437 5.51 -17.37 4.51
C ALA A 437 6.08 -16.38 5.57
N GLU A 438 5.25 -15.50 6.11
CA GLU A 438 5.65 -14.61 7.21
C GLU A 438 5.69 -15.32 8.57
N THR A 439 5.01 -16.46 8.71
CA THR A 439 5.05 -17.30 9.92
C THR A 439 6.19 -18.32 9.92
N ASP A 440 6.73 -18.65 8.76
CA ASP A 440 7.73 -19.69 8.54
C ASP A 440 8.95 -19.11 7.81
N LEU A 441 10.05 -18.91 8.54
CA LEU A 441 11.26 -18.31 8.01
C LEU A 441 11.80 -19.03 6.77
N LEU A 442 11.76 -20.37 6.74
CA LEU A 442 12.24 -21.15 5.60
C LEU A 442 11.31 -20.98 4.39
N HIS A 443 9.99 -21.06 4.60
CA HIS A 443 9.02 -20.84 3.55
C HIS A 443 9.13 -19.41 2.99
N GLY A 444 9.19 -18.40 3.87
CA GLY A 444 9.32 -17.00 3.47
C GLY A 444 10.56 -16.73 2.61
N MET A 445 11.70 -17.27 3.00
CA MET A 445 12.95 -17.14 2.24
C MET A 445 12.83 -17.82 0.86
N LEU A 446 12.33 -19.05 0.81
CA LEU A 446 12.18 -19.79 -0.45
C LEU A 446 11.20 -19.11 -1.40
N ASP A 447 10.05 -18.65 -0.89
CA ASP A 447 9.05 -17.97 -1.70
C ASP A 447 9.58 -16.67 -2.30
N ASP A 448 10.17 -15.82 -1.48
CA ASP A 448 10.66 -14.50 -1.90
C ASP A 448 11.83 -14.60 -2.90
N GLU A 449 12.82 -15.44 -2.61
CA GLU A 449 13.97 -15.67 -3.50
C GLU A 449 13.53 -16.30 -4.83
N SER A 450 12.60 -17.24 -4.81
CA SER A 450 12.11 -17.90 -6.03
C SER A 450 11.30 -16.94 -6.91
N ARG A 451 10.40 -16.15 -6.33
CA ARG A 451 9.64 -15.14 -7.08
C ARG A 451 10.57 -14.12 -7.75
N GLN A 452 11.53 -13.61 -7.00
CA GLN A 452 12.53 -12.68 -7.54
C GLN A 452 13.38 -13.33 -8.65
N ALA A 453 13.88 -14.55 -8.44
CA ALA A 453 14.72 -15.24 -9.41
C ALA A 453 13.96 -15.51 -10.72
N ILE A 454 12.71 -15.98 -10.65
CA ILE A 454 11.86 -16.24 -11.82
C ILE A 454 11.64 -14.94 -12.60
N PHE A 455 11.27 -13.86 -11.89
CA PHE A 455 11.00 -12.58 -12.54
C PHE A 455 12.26 -11.97 -13.18
N ILE A 456 13.38 -11.99 -12.48
CA ILE A 456 14.66 -11.50 -12.99
C ILE A 456 15.11 -12.33 -14.20
N ALA A 457 14.99 -13.67 -14.14
CA ALA A 457 15.30 -14.54 -15.26
C ALA A 457 14.45 -14.23 -16.49
N SER A 458 13.15 -13.98 -16.31
CA SER A 458 12.26 -13.58 -17.40
C SER A 458 12.67 -12.26 -18.04
N GLN A 459 13.06 -11.28 -17.24
CA GLN A 459 13.54 -9.98 -17.75
C GLN A 459 14.88 -10.11 -18.51
N VAL A 460 15.82 -10.89 -17.96
CA VAL A 460 17.12 -11.12 -18.62
C VAL A 460 16.95 -11.86 -19.94
N SER A 461 16.00 -12.76 -20.03
CA SER A 461 15.67 -13.50 -21.27
C SER A 461 14.75 -12.73 -22.23
N HIS A 462 14.39 -11.49 -21.90
CA HIS A 462 13.41 -10.68 -22.65
C HIS A 462 12.05 -11.38 -22.85
N THR A 463 11.63 -12.16 -21.87
CA THR A 463 10.34 -12.88 -21.86
C THR A 463 9.42 -12.16 -20.88
N PRO A 464 8.38 -11.45 -21.36
CA PRO A 464 7.46 -10.78 -20.46
C PRO A 464 6.78 -11.76 -19.50
N ALA A 465 6.70 -11.39 -18.23
CA ALA A 465 6.03 -12.16 -17.18
C ALA A 465 5.00 -11.29 -16.46
N ASP A 466 3.84 -11.89 -16.22
CA ASP A 466 2.78 -11.32 -15.38
C ASP A 466 2.81 -11.95 -13.98
N TYR A 467 2.16 -11.29 -13.03
CA TYR A 467 1.69 -11.92 -11.80
C TYR A 467 0.22 -12.29 -11.93
N VAL A 468 -0.17 -13.42 -11.35
CA VAL A 468 -1.55 -13.91 -11.37
C VAL A 468 -1.99 -14.19 -9.95
N TRP A 469 -3.09 -13.56 -9.57
CA TRP A 469 -3.77 -13.82 -8.31
C TRP A 469 -4.57 -15.11 -8.40
N LEU A 470 -4.18 -16.14 -7.62
CA LEU A 470 -4.85 -17.43 -7.61
C LEU A 470 -5.64 -17.63 -6.32
N THR A 471 -6.94 -17.80 -6.45
CA THR A 471 -7.86 -18.08 -5.33
C THR A 471 -8.72 -19.30 -5.63
N ASP A 472 -9.50 -19.74 -4.65
CA ASP A 472 -10.50 -20.78 -4.82
C ASP A 472 -11.68 -20.34 -5.73
N GLU A 473 -11.77 -19.06 -6.06
CA GLU A 473 -12.78 -18.46 -6.95
C GLU A 473 -12.26 -18.21 -8.35
N SER A 474 -10.95 -18.34 -8.58
CA SER A 474 -10.33 -18.14 -9.89
C SER A 474 -10.88 -19.12 -10.92
N GLN A 475 -10.99 -18.67 -12.17
CA GLN A 475 -11.43 -19.52 -13.26
C GLN A 475 -10.22 -20.08 -14.01
N PRO A 476 -10.20 -21.39 -14.38
CA PRO A 476 -9.10 -21.99 -15.14
C PRO A 476 -8.77 -21.21 -16.43
N ALA A 477 -9.78 -20.64 -17.07
CA ALA A 477 -9.63 -19.85 -18.30
C ALA A 477 -8.70 -18.64 -18.14
N GLU A 478 -8.59 -18.06 -16.95
CA GLU A 478 -7.70 -16.94 -16.66
C GLU A 478 -6.22 -17.31 -16.87
N LEU A 479 -5.89 -18.59 -16.72
CA LEU A 479 -4.53 -19.11 -16.89
C LEU A 479 -4.22 -19.52 -18.33
N PHE A 480 -5.22 -19.79 -19.18
CA PHE A 480 -5.01 -20.36 -20.52
C PHE A 480 -4.23 -19.46 -21.49
N ARG A 481 -4.14 -18.17 -21.20
CA ARG A 481 -3.33 -17.24 -22.00
C ARG A 481 -1.81 -17.41 -21.78
N TYR A 482 -1.40 -18.07 -20.68
CA TYR A 482 -0.01 -18.28 -20.34
C TYR A 482 0.46 -19.67 -20.80
N ARG A 483 1.64 -19.74 -21.40
CA ARG A 483 2.28 -21.02 -21.76
C ARG A 483 2.87 -21.72 -20.54
N THR A 484 3.40 -20.91 -19.59
CA THR A 484 3.99 -21.43 -18.35
C THR A 484 3.51 -20.60 -17.17
N VAL A 485 3.06 -21.30 -16.15
CA VAL A 485 2.72 -20.72 -14.84
C VAL A 485 3.68 -21.28 -13.81
N PHE A 486 4.42 -20.42 -13.17
CA PHE A 486 5.21 -20.73 -11.99
C PHE A 486 4.35 -20.45 -10.74
N TYR A 487 4.28 -21.42 -9.85
CA TYR A 487 3.65 -21.24 -8.54
C TYR A 487 4.68 -21.61 -7.48
N PRO A 488 5.52 -20.63 -7.07
CA PRO A 488 6.63 -20.91 -6.18
C PRO A 488 6.13 -21.24 -4.77
N HIS A 489 6.53 -22.42 -4.30
CA HIS A 489 6.36 -22.88 -2.92
C HIS A 489 4.97 -22.69 -2.29
N PRO A 490 3.85 -23.05 -2.95
CA PRO A 490 2.52 -22.96 -2.35
C PRO A 490 2.33 -24.08 -1.32
N CYS A 491 2.78 -23.86 -0.09
CA CYS A 491 2.66 -24.84 0.99
C CYS A 491 1.20 -25.19 1.28
N ILE A 492 0.32 -24.19 1.23
CA ILE A 492 -1.13 -24.35 1.39
C ILE A 492 -1.81 -24.39 0.03
N ILE A 493 -2.32 -25.56 -0.37
CA ILE A 493 -3.09 -25.72 -1.61
C ILE A 493 -4.44 -26.37 -1.31
N THR A 494 -5.52 -25.65 -1.59
CA THR A 494 -6.87 -26.19 -1.46
C THR A 494 -7.23 -27.14 -2.60
N SER A 495 -8.17 -28.06 -2.38
CA SER A 495 -8.68 -28.95 -3.42
C SER A 495 -9.23 -28.19 -4.64
N LYS A 496 -9.83 -27.00 -4.43
CA LYS A 496 -10.32 -26.16 -5.53
C LYS A 496 -9.18 -25.60 -6.37
N ARG A 497 -8.11 -25.09 -5.76
CA ARG A 497 -6.92 -24.61 -6.48
C ARG A 497 -6.22 -25.76 -7.23
N VAL A 498 -6.15 -26.95 -6.64
CA VAL A 498 -5.66 -28.14 -7.35
C VAL A 498 -6.47 -28.39 -8.62
N GLU A 499 -7.80 -28.31 -8.56
CA GLU A 499 -8.66 -28.52 -9.73
C GLU A 499 -8.45 -27.45 -10.82
N ILE A 500 -8.31 -26.17 -10.43
CA ILE A 500 -8.00 -25.07 -11.37
C ILE A 500 -6.68 -25.35 -12.09
N LEU A 501 -5.62 -25.70 -11.33
CA LEU A 501 -4.30 -25.99 -11.87
C LEU A 501 -4.30 -27.25 -12.74
N ARG A 502 -5.07 -28.29 -12.38
CA ARG A 502 -5.24 -29.48 -13.18
C ARG A 502 -5.87 -29.17 -14.54
N CYS A 503 -6.96 -28.40 -14.56
CA CYS A 503 -7.60 -27.96 -15.80
C CYS A 503 -6.64 -27.18 -16.71
N TYR A 504 -5.80 -26.31 -16.12
CA TYR A 504 -4.78 -25.57 -16.86
C TYR A 504 -3.76 -26.50 -17.54
N VAL A 505 -3.26 -27.51 -16.81
CA VAL A 505 -2.30 -28.48 -17.36
C VAL A 505 -2.95 -29.36 -18.43
N GLU A 506 -4.17 -29.83 -18.21
CA GLU A 506 -4.93 -30.60 -19.18
C GLU A 506 -5.25 -29.83 -20.47
N ALA A 507 -5.38 -28.50 -20.37
CA ALA A 507 -5.50 -27.60 -21.53
C ALA A 507 -4.17 -27.35 -22.28
N GLY A 508 -3.06 -27.97 -21.84
CA GLY A 508 -1.75 -27.88 -22.49
C GLY A 508 -0.80 -26.85 -21.88
N GLY A 509 -1.16 -26.25 -20.76
CA GLY A 509 -0.29 -25.34 -20.02
C GLY A 509 0.83 -26.07 -19.28
N THR A 510 1.96 -25.39 -19.06
CA THR A 510 3.07 -25.91 -18.25
C THR A 510 3.01 -25.29 -16.86
N LEU A 511 2.79 -26.12 -15.83
CA LEU A 511 2.84 -25.70 -14.43
C LEU A 511 4.16 -26.08 -13.78
N VAL A 512 4.82 -25.11 -13.14
CA VAL A 512 6.05 -25.34 -12.37
C VAL A 512 5.76 -25.04 -10.89
N LEU A 513 5.85 -26.06 -10.06
CA LEU A 513 5.68 -25.96 -8.61
C LEU A 513 7.03 -25.98 -7.91
N GLY A 514 7.19 -25.16 -6.88
CA GLY A 514 8.37 -25.16 -6.02
C GLY A 514 8.35 -26.27 -4.97
N ALA A 515 9.41 -26.36 -4.18
CA ALA A 515 9.50 -27.32 -3.08
C ALA A 515 8.42 -27.07 -2.01
N ALA A 516 8.05 -28.12 -1.25
CA ALA A 516 7.03 -28.11 -0.20
C ALA A 516 5.60 -27.74 -0.67
N SER A 517 5.30 -27.80 -1.99
CA SER A 517 3.95 -27.52 -2.49
C SER A 517 2.94 -28.54 -1.93
N GLY A 518 1.87 -28.04 -1.33
CA GLY A 518 0.79 -28.84 -0.74
C GLY A 518 1.17 -29.63 0.51
N CYS A 519 2.15 -29.16 1.27
CA CYS A 519 2.58 -29.81 2.51
C CYS A 519 1.76 -29.40 3.75
N LYS A 520 0.93 -28.39 3.65
CA LYS A 520 0.06 -27.85 4.72
C LYS A 520 -1.41 -27.88 4.31
#